data_3cebe757c51db4b285f825d4c6e40e7e
#
_entry.id   3cebe757c51db4b285f825d4c6e40e7e
#
_cell.length_a   1.000
_cell.length_b   1.000
_cell.length_c   1.000
_cell.angle_alpha   90.00
_cell.angle_beta   90.00
_cell.angle_gamma   90.00
#
_symmetry.space_group_name_H-M   'P 1'
#
loop_
_entity.id
_entity.type
_entity.pdbx_description
1 polymer ?
#
loop_
_entity_poly.entity_id
_entity_poly.type
_entity_poly.pdbx_seq_one_letter_code
_entity_poly.pdbx_strand_id
1 'polypeptide(L)'
;MKIGVVGLGLIGGSIFKALEALNYDVIGVSDSQNGLQENISNDFNNLKDCEMVFVATPMNKTLDVLQKLEEYLPKSTIVADTCSLKEFVSNKNYKYNFIPTHPMAGTEFKGFEHSFKELFEGAKWVVCNRGLAQEKNNSLA
;
A
#
# COMPACT_ATOMS: atom_id res chain seq x y z
N MET A 1 14.53 -5.76 -5.20
CA MET A 1 13.26 -5.13 -5.58
C MET A 1 13.04 -3.90 -4.72
N LYS A 2 12.67 -2.80 -5.34
CA LYS A 2 12.38 -1.56 -4.62
C LYS A 2 10.88 -1.42 -4.45
N ILE A 3 10.44 -1.23 -3.21
CA ILE A 3 9.03 -1.20 -2.87
C ILE A 3 8.71 0.10 -2.13
N GLY A 4 7.62 0.75 -2.52
CA GLY A 4 7.13 1.94 -1.86
C GLY A 4 5.94 1.66 -0.99
N VAL A 5 5.79 2.44 0.08
CA VAL A 5 4.61 2.39 0.95
C VAL A 5 4.13 3.82 1.15
N VAL A 6 2.91 4.11 0.72
CA VAL A 6 2.29 5.42 0.90
C VAL A 6 1.31 5.32 2.06
N GLY A 7 1.52 6.14 3.07
CA GLY A 7 0.73 6.10 4.28
C GLY A 7 1.37 5.20 5.33
N LEU A 8 1.89 5.79 6.39
CA LEU A 8 2.62 5.05 7.43
C LEU A 8 1.88 5.11 8.77
N GLY A 9 0.63 4.63 8.76
CA GLY A 9 -0.11 4.38 9.98
C GLY A 9 0.18 2.98 10.51
N LEU A 10 -0.80 2.34 11.12
CA LEU A 10 -0.63 0.97 11.62
C LEU A 10 -0.36 -0.01 10.49
N ILE A 11 -1.20 0.00 9.46
CA ILE A 11 -1.10 -0.96 8.36
C ILE A 11 0.15 -0.68 7.52
N GLY A 12 0.27 0.55 7.01
CA GLY A 12 1.41 0.92 6.16
C GLY A 12 2.73 0.84 6.89
N GLY A 13 2.76 1.28 8.15
CA GLY A 13 3.95 1.17 8.97
C GLY A 13 4.37 -0.27 9.20
N SER A 14 3.40 -1.17 9.39
CA SER A 14 3.69 -2.59 9.58
C SER A 14 4.20 -3.24 8.30
N ILE A 15 3.63 -2.88 7.14
CA ILE A 15 4.15 -3.33 5.85
C ILE A 15 5.60 -2.84 5.68
N PHE A 16 5.84 -1.58 5.97
CA PHE A 16 7.17 -0.97 5.86
C PHE A 16 8.19 -1.73 6.72
N LYS A 17 7.85 -1.96 7.99
CA LYS A 17 8.75 -2.64 8.92
C LYS A 17 9.00 -4.10 8.53
N ALA A 18 7.96 -4.79 8.04
CA ALA A 18 8.10 -6.17 7.60
C ALA A 18 9.03 -6.26 6.40
N LEU A 19 8.88 -5.35 5.43
CA LEU A 19 9.72 -5.36 4.24
C LEU A 19 11.17 -4.99 4.56
N GLU A 20 11.38 -4.05 5.48
CA GLU A 20 12.74 -3.73 5.93
C GLU A 20 13.38 -4.93 6.61
N ALA A 21 12.63 -5.65 7.43
CA ALA A 21 13.14 -6.83 8.11
C ALA A 21 13.54 -7.94 7.14
N LEU A 22 12.91 -7.97 5.97
CA LEU A 22 13.22 -8.93 4.91
C LEU A 22 14.30 -8.43 3.95
N ASN A 23 14.91 -7.28 4.26
CA ASN A 23 16.00 -6.68 3.49
C ASN A 23 15.59 -6.20 2.10
N TYR A 24 14.33 -5.85 1.91
CA TYR A 24 13.92 -5.15 0.69
C TYR A 24 14.34 -3.69 0.76
N ASP A 25 14.54 -3.09 -0.40
CA ASP A 25 14.79 -1.66 -0.51
C ASP A 25 13.43 -0.94 -0.45
N VAL A 26 13.10 -0.39 0.72
CA VAL A 26 11.77 0.17 0.99
C VAL A 26 11.83 1.69 1.08
N ILE A 27 10.86 2.34 0.47
CA ILE A 27 10.69 3.79 0.55
C ILE A 27 9.31 4.08 1.12
N GLY A 28 9.24 4.95 2.11
CA GLY A 28 7.98 5.40 2.70
C GLY A 28 7.65 6.82 2.26
N VAL A 29 6.37 7.07 2.02
CA VAL A 29 5.87 8.42 1.75
C VAL A 29 4.74 8.71 2.72
N SER A 30 4.93 9.72 3.55
CA SER A 30 3.98 10.07 4.60
C SER A 30 4.22 11.49 5.06
N ASP A 31 3.14 12.27 5.20
CA ASP A 31 3.26 13.62 5.73
C ASP A 31 3.59 13.60 7.21
N SER A 32 2.92 12.74 7.98
CA SER A 32 3.07 12.70 9.43
C SER A 32 4.42 12.12 9.88
N GLN A 33 5.02 11.25 9.07
CA GLN A 33 6.29 10.59 9.41
C GLN A 33 7.44 11.09 8.55
N ASN A 34 7.24 12.18 7.82
CA ASN A 34 8.25 12.76 6.95
C ASN A 34 9.55 13.03 7.72
N GLY A 35 10.65 12.47 7.22
CA GLY A 35 11.97 12.68 7.80
C GLY A 35 12.31 11.81 8.99
N LEU A 36 11.42 10.89 9.39
CA LEU A 36 11.68 10.00 10.52
C LEU A 36 12.90 9.11 10.27
N GLN A 37 13.07 8.68 9.04
CA GLN A 37 14.24 7.94 8.57
C GLN A 37 14.64 8.50 7.21
N GLU A 38 15.84 8.18 6.75
CA GLU A 38 16.33 8.64 5.44
C GLU A 38 15.41 8.24 4.30
N ASN A 39 14.81 7.05 4.38
CA ASN A 39 13.96 6.51 3.34
C ASN A 39 12.49 6.84 3.53
N ILE A 40 12.15 7.78 4.41
CA ILE A 40 10.78 8.26 4.61
C ILE A 40 10.71 9.75 4.30
N SER A 41 9.87 10.12 3.36
CA SER A 41 9.68 11.50 2.95
C SER A 41 8.20 11.76 2.68
N ASN A 42 7.89 12.96 2.20
CA ASN A 42 6.54 13.27 1.70
C ASN A 42 6.55 13.52 0.19
N ASP A 43 7.59 13.08 -0.51
CA ASP A 43 7.76 13.34 -1.93
C ASP A 43 7.44 12.09 -2.75
N PHE A 44 6.37 12.17 -3.55
CA PHE A 44 5.94 11.08 -4.41
C PHE A 44 6.95 10.76 -5.51
N ASN A 45 7.82 11.70 -5.88
CA ASN A 45 8.85 11.44 -6.89
C ASN A 45 9.77 10.30 -6.49
N ASN A 46 9.94 10.06 -5.20
CA ASN A 46 10.80 8.99 -4.72
C ASN A 46 10.25 7.61 -5.06
N LEU A 47 9.00 7.52 -5.49
CA LEU A 47 8.35 6.25 -5.82
C LEU A 47 8.53 5.83 -7.28
N LYS A 48 9.03 6.71 -8.12
CA LYS A 48 9.03 6.45 -9.58
C LYS A 48 9.82 5.22 -10.00
N ASP A 49 10.82 4.83 -9.23
CA ASP A 49 11.66 3.67 -9.53
C ASP A 49 11.22 2.41 -8.77
N CYS A 50 10.12 2.48 -8.02
CA CYS A 50 9.61 1.33 -7.31
C CYS A 50 8.95 0.35 -8.28
N GLU A 51 9.15 -0.94 -8.04
CA GLU A 51 8.49 -1.98 -8.83
C GLU A 51 7.09 -2.25 -8.30
N MET A 52 6.88 -2.00 -7.01
CA MET A 52 5.59 -2.16 -6.36
C MET A 52 5.38 -1.06 -5.33
N VAL A 53 4.14 -0.59 -5.21
CA VAL A 53 3.76 0.44 -4.24
C VAL A 53 2.51 0.00 -3.51
N PHE A 54 2.58 0.00 -2.18
CA PHE A 54 1.40 -0.21 -1.34
C PHE A 54 0.81 1.13 -0.95
N VAL A 55 -0.51 1.28 -1.08
CA VAL A 55 -1.21 2.47 -0.63
C VAL A 55 -2.03 2.10 0.59
N ALA A 56 -1.60 2.60 1.74
CA ALA A 56 -2.19 2.27 3.04
C ALA A 56 -2.63 3.55 3.77
N THR A 57 -3.18 4.49 3.03
CA THR A 57 -3.70 5.74 3.56
C THR A 57 -5.09 5.53 4.17
N PRO A 58 -5.57 6.47 5.00
CA PRO A 58 -6.96 6.43 5.45
C PRO A 58 -7.92 6.37 4.27
N MET A 59 -9.06 5.69 4.47
CA MET A 59 -10.03 5.44 3.41
C MET A 59 -10.42 6.70 2.64
N ASN A 60 -10.62 7.82 3.33
CA ASN A 60 -11.05 9.06 2.70
C ASN A 60 -9.98 9.73 1.85
N LYS A 61 -8.75 9.25 1.90
CA LYS A 61 -7.64 9.79 1.12
C LYS A 61 -7.15 8.84 0.04
N THR A 62 -7.54 7.58 0.12
CA THR A 62 -7.00 6.54 -0.76
C THR A 62 -7.24 6.83 -2.24
N LEU A 63 -8.45 7.24 -2.61
CA LEU A 63 -8.76 7.50 -4.01
C LEU A 63 -7.90 8.63 -4.57
N ASP A 64 -7.77 9.72 -3.81
CA ASP A 64 -6.95 10.85 -4.26
C ASP A 64 -5.50 10.46 -4.44
N VAL A 65 -4.97 9.65 -3.53
CA VAL A 65 -3.59 9.16 -3.63
C VAL A 65 -3.42 8.27 -4.86
N LEU A 66 -4.36 7.34 -5.09
CA LEU A 66 -4.29 6.46 -6.26
C LEU A 66 -4.30 7.25 -7.56
N GLN A 67 -5.11 8.30 -7.64
CA GLN A 67 -5.15 9.15 -8.82
C GLN A 67 -3.87 9.97 -8.98
N LYS A 68 -3.36 10.49 -7.88
CA LYS A 68 -2.13 11.28 -7.92
C LYS A 68 -0.92 10.45 -8.36
N LEU A 69 -0.87 9.20 -7.96
CA LEU A 69 0.22 8.30 -8.34
C LEU A 69 0.32 8.11 -9.85
N GLU A 70 -0.75 8.34 -10.60
CA GLU A 70 -0.70 8.23 -12.06
C GLU A 70 0.29 9.21 -12.69
N GLU A 71 0.58 10.31 -12.01
CA GLU A 71 1.52 11.32 -12.49
C GLU A 71 2.97 10.91 -12.29
N TYR A 72 3.23 9.94 -11.43
CA TYR A 72 4.59 9.58 -11.02
C TYR A 72 5.02 8.19 -11.43
N LEU A 73 4.09 7.25 -11.57
CA LEU A 73 4.43 5.84 -11.73
C LEU A 73 4.31 5.39 -13.18
N PRO A 74 5.26 4.56 -13.66
CA PRO A 74 5.13 3.96 -14.99
C PRO A 74 4.04 2.89 -14.99
N LYS A 75 3.62 2.49 -16.20
CA LYS A 75 2.57 1.49 -16.37
C LYS A 75 2.93 0.13 -15.77
N SER A 76 4.21 -0.17 -15.71
CA SER A 76 4.69 -1.46 -15.21
C SER A 76 4.66 -1.58 -13.69
N THR A 77 4.52 -0.47 -12.98
CA THR A 77 4.48 -0.51 -11.51
C THR A 77 3.22 -1.18 -11.04
N ILE A 78 3.35 -2.10 -10.10
CA ILE A 78 2.21 -2.73 -9.45
C ILE A 78 1.83 -1.91 -8.23
N VAL A 79 0.56 -1.51 -8.16
CA VAL A 79 0.06 -0.74 -7.02
C VAL A 79 -1.03 -1.54 -6.34
N ALA A 80 -0.88 -1.77 -5.04
CA ALA A 80 -1.87 -2.46 -4.23
C ALA A 80 -2.34 -1.52 -3.13
N ASP A 81 -3.64 -1.41 -2.95
CA ASP A 81 -4.19 -0.65 -1.84
C ASP A 81 -4.56 -1.60 -0.69
N THR A 82 -4.87 -1.04 0.47
CA THR A 82 -5.26 -1.82 1.65
C THR A 82 -6.65 -1.42 2.14
N CYS A 83 -7.38 -0.66 1.37
CA CYS A 83 -8.69 -0.15 1.76
C CYS A 83 -9.73 -1.27 1.82
N SER A 84 -10.58 -1.26 2.85
CA SER A 84 -11.61 -2.29 3.01
C SER A 84 -12.81 -2.08 2.09
N LEU A 85 -13.11 -0.84 1.71
CA LEU A 85 -14.22 -0.54 0.80
C LEU A 85 -13.70 -0.53 -0.64
N LYS A 86 -13.89 -1.64 -1.34
CA LYS A 86 -13.32 -1.84 -2.67
C LYS A 86 -14.10 -1.17 -3.80
N GLU A 87 -15.39 -0.92 -3.62
CA GLU A 87 -16.20 -0.40 -4.72
C GLU A 87 -15.63 0.86 -5.34
N PHE A 88 -15.34 1.87 -4.52
CA PHE A 88 -14.94 3.15 -5.09
C PHE A 88 -13.50 3.17 -5.59
N VAL A 89 -12.63 2.29 -5.12
CA VAL A 89 -11.28 2.20 -5.66
C VAL A 89 -11.21 1.24 -6.85
N SER A 90 -11.99 0.15 -6.82
CA SER A 90 -11.95 -0.87 -7.86
C SER A 90 -12.63 -0.44 -9.16
N ASN A 91 -13.56 0.51 -9.09
CA ASN A 91 -14.30 0.96 -10.26
C ASN A 91 -13.53 1.97 -11.11
N LYS A 92 -12.34 2.35 -10.72
CA LYS A 92 -11.53 3.28 -11.49
C LYS A 92 -10.51 2.53 -12.34
N ASN A 93 -10.14 3.14 -13.44
CA ASN A 93 -9.04 2.65 -14.27
C ASN A 93 -7.83 3.53 -14.02
N TYR A 94 -6.69 2.89 -13.80
CA TYR A 94 -5.44 3.58 -13.52
C TYR A 94 -4.43 3.26 -14.61
N LYS A 95 -3.46 4.15 -14.80
CA LYS A 95 -2.42 3.95 -15.81
C LYS A 95 -1.43 2.85 -15.43
N TYR A 96 -1.21 2.65 -14.14
CA TYR A 96 -0.35 1.59 -13.63
C TYR A 96 -1.15 0.30 -13.45
N ASN A 97 -0.47 -0.77 -13.05
CA ASN A 97 -1.10 -2.06 -12.82
C ASN A 97 -1.68 -2.11 -11.40
N PHE A 98 -2.95 -1.78 -11.27
CA PHE A 98 -3.61 -1.70 -9.96
C PHE A 98 -4.22 -3.02 -9.56
N ILE A 99 -3.91 -3.48 -8.35
CA ILE A 99 -4.46 -4.69 -7.76
C ILE A 99 -5.12 -4.31 -6.44
N PRO A 100 -6.46 -4.32 -6.36
CA PRO A 100 -7.15 -4.03 -5.11
C PRO A 100 -6.92 -5.16 -4.11
N THR A 101 -6.53 -4.82 -2.90
CA THR A 101 -6.32 -5.81 -1.85
C THR A 101 -6.88 -5.34 -0.52
N HIS A 102 -7.03 -6.27 0.42
CA HIS A 102 -7.43 -5.95 1.77
C HIS A 102 -6.79 -6.94 2.75
N PRO A 103 -5.81 -6.49 3.54
CA PRO A 103 -5.27 -7.35 4.60
C PRO A 103 -6.26 -7.45 5.75
N MET A 104 -6.51 -8.67 6.20
CA MET A 104 -7.45 -8.94 7.28
C MET A 104 -6.71 -8.95 8.60
N ALA A 105 -6.13 -7.81 8.96
CA ALA A 105 -5.32 -7.67 10.16
C ALA A 105 -5.48 -6.27 10.72
N GLY A 106 -5.25 -6.13 12.01
CA GLY A 106 -5.33 -4.84 12.67
C GLY A 106 -5.40 -5.02 14.16
N THR A 107 -5.35 -3.92 14.87
CA THR A 107 -5.51 -3.86 16.33
C THR A 107 -6.37 -2.65 16.66
N GLU A 108 -6.75 -2.50 17.94
CA GLU A 108 -7.44 -1.31 18.41
C GLU A 108 -6.53 -0.08 18.39
N PHE A 109 -5.22 -0.28 18.37
CA PHE A 109 -4.26 0.82 18.33
C PHE A 109 -4.05 1.29 16.89
N LYS A 110 -3.69 2.56 16.73
CA LYS A 110 -3.47 3.18 15.43
C LYS A 110 -2.19 3.97 15.44
N GLY A 111 -1.69 4.28 14.25
CA GLY A 111 -0.51 5.11 14.08
C GLY A 111 0.76 4.29 13.92
N PHE A 112 1.78 4.96 13.42
CA PHE A 112 3.07 4.34 13.12
C PHE A 112 3.75 3.79 14.38
N GLU A 113 3.58 4.46 15.51
CA GLU A 113 4.19 4.04 16.77
C GLU A 113 3.68 2.70 17.26
N HIS A 114 2.51 2.28 16.81
CA HIS A 114 1.93 0.98 17.16
C HIS A 114 2.15 -0.07 16.07
N SER A 115 2.76 0.30 14.96
CA SER A 115 3.01 -0.64 13.87
C SER A 115 4.12 -1.63 14.26
N PHE A 116 4.04 -2.84 13.73
CA PHE A 116 5.04 -3.86 14.01
C PHE A 116 5.12 -4.85 12.84
N LYS A 117 6.30 -5.41 12.64
CA LYS A 117 6.57 -6.23 11.47
C LYS A 117 5.78 -7.54 11.43
N GLU A 118 5.29 -8.01 12.58
CA GLU A 118 4.57 -9.28 12.70
C GLU A 118 3.06 -9.14 12.54
N LEU A 119 2.54 -7.96 12.28
CA LEU A 119 1.09 -7.73 12.24
C LEU A 119 0.35 -8.69 11.30
N PHE A 120 0.96 -9.04 10.18
CA PHE A 120 0.29 -9.84 9.15
C PHE A 120 0.55 -11.34 9.29
N GLU A 121 1.34 -11.78 10.27
CA GLU A 121 1.60 -13.20 10.45
C GLU A 121 0.31 -13.93 10.79
N GLY A 122 0.00 -14.96 9.99
CA GLY A 122 -1.23 -15.72 10.17
C GLY A 122 -2.48 -15.03 9.67
N ALA A 123 -2.39 -13.81 9.17
CA ALA A 123 -3.54 -13.07 8.68
C ALA A 123 -3.83 -13.40 7.21
N LYS A 124 -5.10 -13.27 6.83
CA LYS A 124 -5.49 -13.39 5.45
C LYS A 124 -5.29 -12.06 4.74
N TRP A 125 -4.93 -12.14 3.47
CA TRP A 125 -4.79 -10.96 2.63
C TRP A 125 -5.59 -11.21 1.36
N VAL A 126 -6.70 -10.51 1.23
CA VAL A 126 -7.62 -10.70 0.11
C VAL A 126 -7.14 -9.89 -1.08
N VAL A 127 -7.05 -10.54 -2.24
CA VAL A 127 -6.68 -9.89 -3.49
C VAL A 127 -7.88 -9.97 -4.42
N CYS A 128 -8.34 -8.83 -4.92
CA CYS A 128 -9.46 -8.77 -5.85
C CYS A 128 -8.93 -8.74 -7.27
N ASN A 129 -9.40 -9.68 -8.09
CA ASN A 129 -8.99 -9.75 -9.48
C ASN A 129 -9.97 -8.93 -10.32
N ARG A 130 -9.58 -7.72 -10.67
CA ARG A 130 -10.48 -6.77 -11.34
C ARG A 130 -10.99 -7.25 -12.69
N GLY A 131 -10.10 -7.76 -13.52
CA GLY A 131 -10.46 -8.16 -14.87
C GLY A 131 -11.34 -9.39 -14.94
N LEU A 132 -11.25 -10.24 -13.92
CA LEU A 132 -11.98 -11.51 -13.86
C LEU A 132 -12.83 -11.60 -12.62
N ALA A 133 -13.18 -10.46 -12.07
CA ALA A 133 -13.85 -10.40 -10.77
C ALA A 133 -15.15 -11.16 -10.73
N GLN A 134 -15.88 -11.18 -11.85
CA GLN A 134 -17.13 -11.87 -11.92
C GLN A 134 -16.98 -13.37 -11.71
N GLU A 135 -15.82 -13.92 -11.93
CA GLU A 135 -15.61 -15.35 -11.86
C GLU A 135 -14.96 -15.79 -10.58
N LYS A 136 -14.11 -14.97 -10.04
CA LYS A 136 -13.36 -15.37 -8.87
C LYS A 136 -12.91 -14.20 -8.07
N ASN A 137 -13.01 -14.38 -6.78
CA ASN A 137 -12.34 -13.52 -5.83
C ASN A 137 -11.19 -14.33 -5.28
N ASN A 138 -9.99 -13.89 -5.58
CA ASN A 138 -8.82 -14.60 -5.15
C ASN A 138 -8.46 -14.17 -3.75
N SER A 139 -8.52 -15.11 -2.83
CA SER A 139 -8.04 -14.89 -1.47
C SER A 139 -6.68 -15.52 -1.36
N LEU A 140 -5.70 -14.70 -1.01
CA LEU A 140 -4.33 -15.15 -0.81
C LEU A 140 -3.97 -14.93 0.64
N ALA A 141 -3.48 -15.94 1.26
CA ALA A 141 -3.06 -15.84 2.65
C ALA A 141 -1.59 -15.49 2.73
#